data_52b1a3054e466eded74fbae6db810add
#
_entry.id   52b1a3054e466eded74fbae6db810add
#
_cell.length_a   1.000
_cell.length_b   1.000
_cell.length_c   1.000
_cell.angle_alpha   90.00
_cell.angle_beta   90.00
_cell.angle_gamma   90.00
#
_symmetry.space_group_name_H-M   'P 1'
#
loop_
_entity.id
_entity.type
_entity.pdbx_description
1 polymer ?
#
loop_
_entity_poly.entity_id
_entity_poly.type
_entity_poly.pdbx_seq_one_letter_code
_entity_poly.pdbx_strand_id
1 'polypeptide(L)'
;DYTQVAFWLKKTLREAGNKFTIVMMHHPVYSTAKGRQNPLMWLTFYDAMREADVVFSGHDHNYARRTEYYKERFWKKEEPTIFIGTNASIKKYPVKENKKYEASLSGEPVYEHIFVTPNTLHISTYTIHSGERIDNVEIIR
;
A
#
# COMPACT_ATOMS: atom_id res chain seq x y z
N ASP A 1 17.14 -0.47 14.13
CA ASP A 1 16.17 -1.27 14.88
C ASP A 1 14.75 -1.00 14.32
N TYR A 2 14.10 -2.03 13.78
CA TYR A 2 12.77 -1.92 13.17
C TYR A 2 11.70 -1.45 14.15
N THR A 3 11.82 -1.80 15.43
CA THR A 3 10.86 -1.39 16.47
C THR A 3 10.88 0.13 16.66
N GLN A 4 12.04 0.73 16.69
CA GLN A 4 12.18 2.19 16.79
C GLN A 4 11.62 2.90 15.56
N VAL A 5 11.87 2.34 14.36
CA VAL A 5 11.32 2.87 13.11
C VAL A 5 9.78 2.78 13.09
N ALA A 6 9.22 1.66 13.53
CA ALA A 6 7.77 1.49 13.60
C ALA A 6 7.12 2.46 14.60
N PHE A 7 7.75 2.67 15.76
CA PHE A 7 7.29 3.64 16.75
C PHE A 7 7.33 5.08 16.22
N TRP A 8 8.46 5.46 15.62
CA TRP A 8 8.60 6.78 14.98
C TRP A 8 7.55 6.98 13.88
N LEU A 9 7.36 5.99 13.01
CA LEU A 9 6.39 6.06 11.93
C LEU A 9 4.97 6.25 12.45
N LYS A 10 4.57 5.45 13.44
CA LYS A 10 3.25 5.57 14.07
C LYS A 10 3.01 6.96 14.65
N LYS A 11 3.99 7.50 15.37
CA LYS A 11 3.93 8.86 15.92
C LYS A 11 3.77 9.90 14.81
N THR A 12 4.62 9.83 13.77
CA THR A 12 4.61 10.77 12.64
C THR A 12 3.27 10.75 11.90
N LEU A 13 2.70 9.56 11.66
CA LEU A 13 1.40 9.42 10.99
C LEU A 13 0.26 10.04 11.83
N ARG A 14 0.30 9.87 13.15
CA ARG A 14 -0.69 10.48 14.05
C ARG A 14 -0.57 12.01 14.08
N GLU A 15 0.64 12.55 14.02
CA GLU A 15 0.91 13.99 13.99
C GLU A 15 0.49 14.64 12.66
N ALA A 16 0.29 13.86 11.59
CA ALA A 16 -0.20 14.35 10.31
C ALA A 16 -1.65 14.89 10.38
N GLY A 17 -2.44 14.47 11.37
CA GLY A 17 -3.82 14.91 11.56
C GLY A 17 -4.71 14.55 10.38
N ASN A 18 -5.35 15.56 9.78
CA ASN A 18 -6.26 15.38 8.64
C ASN A 18 -5.57 15.38 7.26
N LYS A 19 -4.25 15.46 7.21
CA LYS A 19 -3.51 15.37 5.93
C LYS A 19 -3.53 13.94 5.40
N PHE A 20 -3.58 13.81 4.08
CA PHE A 20 -3.34 12.50 3.46
C PHE A 20 -1.93 12.02 3.73
N THR A 21 -1.80 10.75 4.06
CA THR A 21 -0.53 10.13 4.42
C THR A 21 -0.22 8.97 3.48
N ILE A 22 0.97 9.01 2.89
CA ILE A 22 1.47 7.98 2.00
C ILE A 22 2.77 7.44 2.59
N VAL A 23 2.82 6.15 2.83
CA VAL A 23 4.02 5.44 3.28
C VAL A 23 4.62 4.67 2.11
N MET A 24 5.92 4.78 1.93
CA MET A 24 6.67 3.98 0.96
C MET A 24 7.69 3.11 1.69
N MET A 25 7.69 1.81 1.38
CA MET A 25 8.61 0.85 1.98
C MET A 25 8.99 -0.23 0.99
N HIS A 26 10.15 -0.87 1.17
CA HIS A 26 10.55 -1.94 0.26
C HIS A 26 9.81 -3.26 0.55
N HIS A 27 9.91 -3.78 1.77
CA HIS A 27 9.28 -5.04 2.14
C HIS A 27 7.82 -4.83 2.51
N PRO A 28 6.88 -5.59 1.93
CA PRO A 28 5.47 -5.43 2.23
C PRO A 28 5.09 -5.97 3.61
N VAL A 29 4.15 -5.30 4.26
CA VAL A 29 3.45 -5.85 5.44
C VAL A 29 2.55 -7.01 5.01
N TYR A 30 1.92 -6.89 3.85
CA TYR A 30 1.12 -7.94 3.23
C TYR A 30 1.77 -8.36 1.90
N SER A 31 2.57 -9.42 1.95
CA SER A 31 3.20 -9.95 0.73
C SER A 31 2.15 -10.41 -0.29
N THR A 32 2.36 -10.05 -1.53
CA THR A 32 1.49 -10.39 -2.67
C THR A 32 2.00 -11.60 -3.45
N ALA A 33 3.26 -11.99 -3.28
CA ALA A 33 3.84 -13.15 -3.94
C ALA A 33 3.85 -14.39 -3.03
N LYS A 34 3.65 -15.56 -3.64
CA LYS A 34 3.69 -16.84 -2.93
C LYS A 34 5.07 -17.11 -2.34
N GLY A 35 5.12 -17.53 -1.08
CA GLY A 35 6.37 -17.91 -0.41
C GLY A 35 7.27 -16.73 0.00
N ARG A 36 6.80 -15.50 -0.11
CA ARG A 36 7.56 -14.29 0.23
C ARG A 36 7.03 -13.55 1.46
N GLN A 37 6.16 -14.19 2.23
CA GLN A 37 5.64 -13.63 3.48
C GLN A 37 6.76 -13.38 4.47
N ASN A 38 6.72 -12.21 5.10
CA ASN A 38 7.63 -11.85 6.19
C ASN A 38 6.81 -11.54 7.45
N PRO A 39 6.59 -12.52 8.33
CA PRO A 39 5.83 -12.32 9.56
C PRO A 39 6.41 -11.25 10.47
N LEU A 40 7.73 -11.07 10.47
CA LEU A 40 8.38 -10.05 11.27
C LEU A 40 8.00 -8.63 10.79
N MET A 41 7.93 -8.40 9.49
CA MET A 41 7.46 -7.12 8.95
C MET A 41 6.02 -6.84 9.37
N TRP A 42 5.15 -7.84 9.28
CA TRP A 42 3.77 -7.71 9.72
C TRP A 42 3.69 -7.39 11.23
N LEU A 43 4.33 -8.19 12.07
CA LEU A 43 4.31 -8.00 13.53
C LEU A 43 4.87 -6.64 13.96
N THR A 44 5.89 -6.16 13.28
CA THR A 44 6.56 -4.91 13.65
C THR A 44 5.78 -3.67 13.17
N PHE A 45 5.27 -3.69 11.93
CA PHE A 45 4.76 -2.48 11.28
C PHE A 45 3.23 -2.42 11.17
N TYR A 46 2.51 -3.53 11.40
CA TYR A 46 1.05 -3.57 11.26
C TYR A 46 0.35 -2.41 12.00
N ASP A 47 0.71 -2.20 13.27
CA ASP A 47 0.06 -1.19 14.12
C ASP A 47 0.39 0.25 13.70
N ALA A 48 1.55 0.48 13.11
CA ALA A 48 1.89 1.79 12.53
C ALA A 48 1.17 2.00 11.19
N MET A 49 1.16 0.99 10.30
CA MET A 49 0.58 1.11 8.96
C MET A 49 -0.92 1.36 8.96
N ARG A 50 -1.65 0.90 9.96
CA ARG A 50 -3.08 1.19 10.10
C ARG A 50 -3.41 2.68 10.31
N GLU A 51 -2.44 3.51 10.61
CA GLU A 51 -2.60 4.97 10.72
C GLU A 51 -2.38 5.69 9.36
N ALA A 52 -1.85 5.01 8.34
CA ALA A 52 -1.65 5.57 7.01
C ALA A 52 -2.90 5.45 6.14
N ASP A 53 -3.04 6.33 5.15
CA ASP A 53 -4.09 6.21 4.13
C ASP A 53 -3.68 5.22 3.05
N VAL A 54 -2.44 5.32 2.57
CA VAL A 54 -1.90 4.45 1.54
C VAL A 54 -0.51 3.97 1.91
N VAL A 55 -0.25 2.70 1.67
CA VAL A 55 1.07 2.08 1.85
C VAL A 55 1.50 1.43 0.54
N PHE A 56 2.56 1.96 -0.07
CA PHE A 56 3.23 1.35 -1.22
C PHE A 56 4.36 0.44 -0.77
N SER A 57 4.47 -0.71 -1.42
CA SER A 57 5.58 -1.63 -1.21
C SER A 57 6.07 -2.26 -2.51
N GLY A 58 7.38 -2.55 -2.58
CA GLY A 58 8.00 -3.28 -3.68
C GLY A 58 8.21 -4.76 -3.34
N HIS A 59 9.44 -5.26 -3.59
CA HIS A 59 9.93 -6.59 -3.23
C HIS A 59 9.28 -7.77 -3.95
N ASP A 60 7.96 -7.81 -4.09
CA ASP A 60 7.20 -8.97 -4.61
C ASP A 60 7.10 -9.00 -6.13
N HIS A 61 7.60 -7.98 -6.83
CA HIS A 61 7.71 -7.92 -8.29
C HIS A 61 6.40 -8.22 -9.03
N ASN A 62 5.29 -7.76 -8.47
CA ASN A 62 3.96 -7.81 -9.07
C ASN A 62 3.11 -6.64 -8.58
N TYR A 63 1.96 -6.43 -9.18
CA TYR A 63 0.98 -5.46 -8.70
C TYR A 63 -0.16 -6.17 -7.99
N ALA A 64 -0.53 -5.67 -6.81
CA ALA A 64 -1.78 -6.03 -6.17
C ALA A 64 -2.22 -4.95 -5.18
N ARG A 65 -3.50 -4.64 -5.19
CA ARG A 65 -4.13 -3.70 -4.27
C ARG A 65 -5.14 -4.40 -3.36
N ARG A 66 -5.10 -4.06 -2.09
CA ARG A 66 -6.09 -4.47 -1.10
C ARG A 66 -6.42 -3.32 -0.16
N THR A 67 -7.64 -3.30 0.32
CA THR A 67 -8.12 -2.35 1.34
C THR A 67 -8.34 -3.08 2.65
N GLU A 68 -7.77 -2.55 3.73
CA GLU A 68 -7.97 -3.07 5.08
C GLU A 68 -8.75 -2.05 5.91
N TYR A 69 -9.89 -2.48 6.43
CA TYR A 69 -10.75 -1.68 7.31
C TYR A 69 -10.41 -1.94 8.76
N TYR A 70 -10.20 -0.86 9.52
CA TYR A 70 -9.92 -0.92 10.95
C TYR A 70 -11.04 -0.22 11.71
N LYS A 71 -11.48 -0.81 12.81
CA LYS A 71 -12.57 -0.28 13.64
C LYS A 71 -12.26 1.09 14.23
N GLU A 72 -10.97 1.33 14.52
CA GLU A 72 -10.51 2.58 15.09
C GLU A 72 -9.13 2.93 14.56
N ARG A 73 -8.97 4.19 14.17
CA ARG A 73 -7.69 4.86 13.93
C ARG A 73 -7.64 6.08 14.83
N PHE A 74 -6.45 6.51 15.24
CA PHE A 74 -6.30 7.58 16.22
C PHE A 74 -7.04 8.88 15.83
N TRP A 75 -6.93 9.30 14.56
CA TRP A 75 -7.57 10.50 14.03
C TRP A 75 -8.75 10.23 13.09
N LYS A 76 -8.82 9.04 12.57
CA LYS A 76 -9.71 8.69 11.47
C LYS A 76 -10.40 7.35 11.78
N LYS A 77 -11.47 7.42 12.54
CA LYS A 77 -12.29 6.24 12.82
C LYS A 77 -12.84 5.65 11.53
N GLU A 78 -12.77 4.33 11.41
CA GLU A 78 -13.37 3.54 10.32
C GLU A 78 -12.83 3.82 8.91
N GLU A 79 -11.89 4.72 8.72
CA GLU A 79 -11.23 4.89 7.43
C GLU A 79 -10.27 3.73 7.13
N PRO A 80 -10.30 3.20 5.89
CA PRO A 80 -9.41 2.11 5.51
C PRO A 80 -7.97 2.56 5.32
N THR A 81 -7.05 1.60 5.33
CA THR A 81 -5.71 1.74 4.76
C THR A 81 -5.63 0.94 3.46
N ILE A 82 -5.16 1.57 2.40
CA ILE A 82 -4.97 0.94 1.10
C ILE A 82 -3.53 0.47 0.99
N PHE A 83 -3.32 -0.82 0.78
CA PHE A 83 -2.00 -1.41 0.54
C PHE A 83 -1.84 -1.71 -0.94
N ILE A 84 -0.77 -1.19 -1.53
CA ILE A 84 -0.43 -1.36 -2.94
C ILE A 84 0.96 -1.97 -3.04
N GLY A 85 1.03 -3.20 -3.52
CA GLY A 85 2.27 -3.79 -4.01
C GLY A 85 2.50 -3.31 -5.44
N THR A 86 3.66 -2.72 -5.72
CA THR A 86 4.00 -2.18 -7.04
C THR A 86 5.28 -2.76 -7.60
N ASN A 87 5.44 -2.74 -8.91
CA ASN A 87 6.59 -3.34 -9.59
C ASN A 87 7.07 -2.51 -10.78
N ALA A 88 8.27 -1.96 -10.67
CA ALA A 88 8.95 -1.31 -11.79
C ALA A 88 10.01 -2.21 -12.47
N SER A 89 10.13 -3.47 -12.05
CA SER A 89 11.17 -4.43 -12.51
C SER A 89 10.66 -5.35 -13.62
N ILE A 90 11.57 -5.74 -14.50
CA ILE A 90 11.33 -6.83 -15.46
C ILE A 90 11.25 -8.22 -14.79
N LYS A 91 11.76 -8.35 -13.56
CA LYS A 91 11.61 -9.56 -12.77
C LYS A 91 10.16 -9.73 -12.34
N LYS A 92 9.66 -10.94 -12.39
CA LYS A 92 8.23 -11.24 -12.23
C LYS A 92 8.03 -12.37 -11.23
N TYR A 93 7.11 -12.17 -10.29
CA TYR A 93 6.57 -13.24 -9.46
C TYR A 93 5.05 -13.28 -9.61
N PRO A 94 4.44 -14.47 -9.70
CA PRO A 94 2.99 -14.57 -9.77
C PRO A 94 2.35 -14.03 -8.48
N VAL A 95 1.25 -13.31 -8.65
CA VAL A 95 0.39 -12.90 -7.53
C VAL A 95 -0.20 -14.16 -6.90
N LYS A 96 -0.14 -14.28 -5.58
CA LYS A 96 -0.82 -15.37 -4.88
C LYS A 96 -2.33 -15.13 -4.90
N GLU A 97 -3.10 -16.20 -4.98
CA GLU A 97 -4.56 -16.09 -4.85
C GLU A 97 -4.95 -15.52 -3.48
N ASN A 98 -5.73 -14.45 -3.51
CA ASN A 98 -6.28 -13.84 -2.31
C ASN A 98 -7.56 -13.07 -2.64
N LYS A 99 -8.66 -13.45 -2.01
CA LYS A 99 -9.98 -12.80 -2.19
C LYS A 99 -10.02 -11.34 -1.74
N LYS A 100 -9.00 -10.88 -1.01
CA LYS A 100 -8.90 -9.49 -0.58
C LYS A 100 -8.28 -8.57 -1.63
N TYR A 101 -7.73 -9.09 -2.72
CA TYR A 101 -7.23 -8.25 -3.80
C TYR A 101 -8.37 -7.73 -4.64
N GLU A 102 -8.46 -6.41 -4.73
CA GLU A 102 -9.44 -5.68 -5.55
C GLU A 102 -8.94 -5.49 -6.98
N ALA A 103 -7.60 -5.44 -7.15
CA ALA A 103 -6.93 -5.42 -8.43
C ALA A 103 -5.59 -6.13 -8.31
N SER A 104 -5.16 -6.82 -9.37
CA SER A 104 -3.84 -7.45 -9.41
C SER A 104 -3.35 -7.66 -10.85
N LEU A 105 -2.04 -7.62 -11.02
CA LEU A 105 -1.36 -7.89 -12.29
C LEU A 105 -0.01 -8.56 -12.03
N SER A 106 0.23 -9.66 -12.71
CA SER A 106 1.55 -10.32 -12.76
C SER A 106 2.16 -10.13 -14.14
N GLY A 107 3.49 -10.02 -14.15
CA GLY A 107 4.20 -10.16 -15.41
C GLY A 107 4.48 -8.86 -16.15
N GLU A 108 4.03 -7.75 -15.69
CA GLU A 108 4.27 -6.44 -16.32
C GLU A 108 4.63 -5.38 -15.30
N PRO A 109 5.60 -4.50 -15.58
CA PRO A 109 5.89 -3.37 -14.72
C PRO A 109 4.79 -2.29 -14.83
N VAL A 110 4.57 -1.58 -13.72
CA VAL A 110 3.55 -0.56 -13.60
C VAL A 110 4.14 0.74 -13.06
N TYR A 111 3.39 1.83 -13.22
CA TYR A 111 3.61 3.08 -12.52
C TYR A 111 2.29 3.62 -11.98
N GLU A 112 2.36 4.39 -10.91
CA GLU A 112 1.22 5.05 -10.31
C GLU A 112 1.31 6.56 -10.51
N HIS A 113 0.19 7.14 -10.96
CA HIS A 113 -0.04 8.58 -10.97
C HIS A 113 -0.87 8.95 -9.76
N ILE A 114 -0.32 9.79 -8.89
CA ILE A 114 -0.95 10.21 -7.64
C ILE A 114 -1.31 11.69 -7.74
N PHE A 115 -2.59 12.00 -7.60
CA PHE A 115 -3.13 13.35 -7.57
C PHE A 115 -3.70 13.64 -6.18
N VAL A 116 -3.24 14.73 -5.55
CA VAL A 116 -3.63 15.08 -4.18
C VAL A 116 -4.17 16.52 -4.16
N THR A 117 -5.33 16.68 -3.57
CA THR A 117 -5.90 17.97 -3.16
C THR A 117 -6.09 17.98 -1.64
N PRO A 118 -6.52 19.10 -1.03
CA PRO A 118 -6.86 19.09 0.40
C PRO A 118 -7.91 18.04 0.80
N ASN A 119 -8.83 17.70 -0.12
CA ASN A 119 -9.96 16.81 0.18
C ASN A 119 -9.98 15.51 -0.63
N THR A 120 -9.05 15.31 -1.57
CA THR A 120 -9.06 14.13 -2.43
C THR A 120 -7.64 13.59 -2.63
N LEU A 121 -7.47 12.29 -2.45
CA LEU A 121 -6.31 11.53 -2.88
C LEU A 121 -6.76 10.53 -3.94
N HIS A 122 -6.23 10.67 -5.15
CA HIS A 122 -6.57 9.83 -6.28
C HIS A 122 -5.32 9.13 -6.80
N ILE A 123 -5.38 7.82 -7.01
CA ILE A 123 -4.28 6.99 -7.51
C ILE A 123 -4.77 6.21 -8.72
N SER A 124 -4.10 6.39 -9.85
CA SER A 124 -4.31 5.62 -11.07
C SER A 124 -3.07 4.81 -11.38
N THR A 125 -3.22 3.51 -11.60
CA THR A 125 -2.13 2.60 -11.95
C THR A 125 -2.17 2.24 -13.43
N TYR A 126 -1.03 2.33 -14.09
CA TYR A 126 -0.87 2.08 -15.51
C TYR A 126 0.24 1.05 -15.76
N THR A 127 0.09 0.26 -16.80
CA THR A 127 1.18 -0.58 -17.32
C THR A 127 2.21 0.29 -18.05
N ILE A 128 3.50 -0.03 -17.90
CA ILE A 128 4.58 0.73 -18.57
C ILE A 128 4.59 0.48 -20.09
N HIS A 129 4.34 -0.76 -20.53
CA HIS A 129 4.46 -1.12 -21.93
C HIS A 129 3.29 -0.65 -22.78
N SER A 130 2.06 -0.87 -22.32
CA SER A 130 0.87 -0.51 -23.09
C SER A 130 0.29 0.87 -22.74
N GLY A 131 0.63 1.41 -21.56
CA GLY A 131 0.00 2.61 -21.02
C GLY A 131 -1.46 2.40 -20.59
N GLU A 132 -1.89 1.13 -20.52
CA GLU A 132 -3.24 0.80 -20.09
C GLU A 132 -3.43 1.09 -18.60
N ARG A 133 -4.53 1.74 -18.25
CA ARG A 133 -4.92 1.92 -16.85
C ARG A 133 -5.56 0.64 -16.32
N ILE A 134 -4.90 0.01 -15.37
CA ILE A 134 -5.33 -1.28 -14.79
C ILE A 134 -6.07 -1.14 -13.45
N ASP A 135 -5.89 0.00 -12.78
CA ASP A 135 -6.56 0.25 -11.50
C ASP A 135 -6.76 1.74 -11.24
N ASN A 136 -7.71 2.03 -10.38
CA ASN A 136 -8.05 3.38 -9.98
C ASN A 136 -8.66 3.37 -8.58
N VAL A 137 -8.17 4.22 -7.69
CA VAL A 137 -8.67 4.35 -6.33
C VAL A 137 -8.72 5.81 -5.91
N GLU A 138 -9.75 6.16 -5.15
CA GLU A 138 -9.94 7.51 -4.64
C GLU A 138 -10.31 7.48 -3.16
N ILE A 139 -9.73 8.41 -2.39
CA ILE A 139 -10.10 8.71 -1.01
C ILE A 139 -10.58 10.15 -0.96
N ILE A 140 -11.80 10.37 -0.47
CA ILE A 140 -12.41 11.69 -0.30
C ILE A 140 -12.64 11.97 1.19
N ARG A 141 -12.35 13.21 1.62
CA ARG A 141 -12.56 13.70 2.98
C ARG A 141 -13.40 14.96 3.02
#